data_46a300f3a0c0f73726e3297a4b8b52c5
#
_entry.id   46a300f3a0c0f73726e3297a4b8b52c5
#
_cell.length_a   1.000
_cell.length_b   1.000
_cell.length_c   1.000
_cell.angle_alpha   90.00
_cell.angle_beta   90.00
_cell.angle_gamma   90.00
#
_symmetry.space_group_name_H-M   'P 1'
#
loop_
_entity.id
_entity.type
_entity.pdbx_description
1 polymer ?
#
loop_
_entity_poly.entity_id
_entity_poly.type
_entity_poly.pdbx_seq_one_letter_code
_entity_poly.pdbx_strand_id
1 'polypeptide(L)'
;MRPLALPGRRRFLTLAAAVPLTAAAVLWGGSRLVGLGRRAPTLLSGGLVVGGGGVLYPLAPGDTVAYVPGTRLPRAPEPWGLTTSQQSALARQALARRQAARLPQGRWAGLADGALTDLLALTGPALMPGPMNPAGPAEPSAGPTPAPTSASTADAASASAGDAGREGRDSREPQPPGAEVFPPGAVVAAPMSIWRYVWPRDAAFAAAALSAVNLADEALGVLGNLASWQRADGGFEARYTSSGRVPDNRPAQADGAGWFLWAAGRLLADGAPAADLRDRLGAPLARAASRLLTITDTPSHLPAASPDYWEVAETVLTLGTAAPVLLGLEAATALARAGLELGAPAQALAERVTAVRNAMERNFAPAWGRHLRRDDVDAAIALVLPPFTRPLAGARTVRQTAAARMHRPTGGLAPGAGWRDDGVSWTPETALMAWSALSLGMEEEGTRLLAWLEAHRTAAGALPEKVLADGSPAGPAPLAWTCALILLATASRAETPPS
;
A
#
# COMPACT_ATOMS: atom_id res chain seq x y z
N MET A 1 -63.09 -22.88 42.07
CA MET A 1 -62.53 -23.49 43.29
C MET A 1 -61.06 -23.24 43.32
N ARG A 2 -60.56 -22.85 44.46
CA ARG A 2 -59.33 -22.31 44.94
C ARG A 2 -58.00 -22.84 44.39
N PRO A 3 -56.90 -22.06 44.56
CA PRO A 3 -55.55 -22.29 44.04
C PRO A 3 -54.62 -22.95 45.06
N LEU A 4 -53.47 -23.48 44.66
CA LEU A 4 -52.36 -23.84 45.53
C LEU A 4 -51.07 -23.47 44.76
N ALA A 5 -50.39 -22.45 45.17
CA ALA A 5 -49.33 -22.27 46.18
C ALA A 5 -47.95 -22.80 45.72
N LEU A 6 -47.04 -21.84 45.47
CA LEU A 6 -45.57 -22.00 45.36
C LEU A 6 -44.95 -22.41 46.74
N PRO A 7 -43.79 -23.07 46.73
CA PRO A 7 -42.63 -22.50 47.45
C PRO A 7 -41.31 -22.68 46.68
N GLY A 8 -40.44 -21.78 46.76
CA GLY A 8 -39.32 -21.68 47.65
C GLY A 8 -38.03 -21.29 46.93
N ARG A 9 -37.58 -20.09 47.11
CA ARG A 9 -36.22 -19.60 46.73
C ARG A 9 -35.14 -20.45 47.42
N ARG A 10 -34.17 -20.93 46.64
CA ARG A 10 -32.82 -21.24 47.16
C ARG A 10 -31.80 -20.44 46.38
N ARG A 11 -31.13 -19.52 47.10
CA ARG A 11 -29.95 -18.81 46.71
C ARG A 11 -28.79 -19.80 46.56
N PHE A 12 -28.16 -19.87 45.40
CA PHE A 12 -26.80 -20.37 45.25
C PHE A 12 -25.87 -19.20 44.98
N LEU A 13 -25.07 -18.88 46.00
CA LEU A 13 -23.87 -18.07 45.89
C LEU A 13 -22.82 -18.87 45.10
N THR A 14 -22.50 -18.49 43.91
CA THR A 14 -21.30 -18.94 43.22
C THR A 14 -20.26 -17.82 43.27
N LEU A 15 -19.19 -18.09 43.99
CA LEU A 15 -17.96 -17.29 43.98
C LEU A 15 -17.44 -17.24 42.51
N ALA A 16 -17.46 -16.08 41.90
CA ALA A 16 -16.69 -15.82 40.71
C ALA A 16 -15.28 -15.39 41.12
N ALA A 17 -14.32 -16.28 40.94
CA ALA A 17 -12.90 -15.96 41.05
C ALA A 17 -12.55 -14.98 39.93
N ALA A 18 -12.22 -13.76 40.30
CA ALA A 18 -11.68 -12.74 39.40
C ALA A 18 -10.25 -13.14 38.99
N VAL A 19 -10.07 -13.56 37.75
CA VAL A 19 -8.77 -13.64 37.13
C VAL A 19 -8.48 -12.25 36.54
N PRO A 20 -7.36 -11.58 36.87
CA PRO A 20 -7.01 -10.31 36.24
C PRO A 20 -6.54 -10.56 34.83
N LEU A 21 -7.36 -10.25 33.83
CA LEU A 21 -6.95 -10.09 32.46
C LEU A 21 -6.11 -8.83 32.37
N THR A 22 -4.79 -8.96 32.43
CA THR A 22 -3.86 -7.95 31.93
C THR A 22 -3.99 -7.89 30.41
N ALA A 23 -4.87 -7.04 29.93
CA ALA A 23 -4.97 -6.69 28.52
C ALA A 23 -3.73 -5.86 28.15
N ALA A 24 -2.73 -6.49 27.54
CA ALA A 24 -1.71 -5.80 26.76
C ALA A 24 -2.37 -5.21 25.51
N ALA A 25 -2.93 -4.01 25.64
CA ALA A 25 -3.38 -3.20 24.52
C ALA A 25 -2.13 -2.64 23.81
N VAL A 26 -1.56 -3.40 22.87
CA VAL A 26 -0.53 -2.92 21.94
C VAL A 26 -1.19 -1.92 21.01
N LEU A 27 -0.74 -0.68 21.08
CA LEU A 27 -1.16 0.46 20.27
C LEU A 27 -0.88 0.19 18.79
N TRP A 28 -1.88 -0.25 18.06
CA TRP A 28 -1.91 -0.23 16.62
C TRP A 28 -2.21 1.20 16.17
N GLY A 29 -1.45 1.73 15.20
CA GLY A 29 -1.46 3.12 14.72
C GLY A 29 -2.78 3.73 14.27
N GLY A 30 -3.79 3.60 15.09
CA GLY A 30 -5.03 4.34 15.10
C GLY A 30 -5.29 4.68 16.55
N SER A 31 -4.91 5.88 16.97
CA SER A 31 -5.00 6.35 18.35
C SER A 31 -6.37 6.11 18.98
N ARG A 32 -6.46 5.06 19.82
CA ARG A 32 -7.40 5.03 20.93
C ARG A 32 -6.64 5.44 22.20
N LEU A 33 -6.37 6.72 22.36
CA LEU A 33 -6.12 7.34 23.65
C LEU A 33 -7.42 8.04 24.06
N VAL A 34 -8.16 7.40 24.94
CA VAL A 34 -9.28 8.02 25.65
C VAL A 34 -8.69 9.08 26.57
N GLY A 35 -9.01 10.37 26.36
CA GLY A 35 -8.96 11.38 27.40
C GLY A 35 -7.74 12.30 27.51
N LEU A 36 -6.80 12.32 26.54
CA LEU A 36 -5.81 13.41 26.45
C LEU A 36 -6.05 14.15 25.15
N GLY A 37 -6.10 15.49 25.16
CA GLY A 37 -6.40 16.35 24.03
C GLY A 37 -5.66 15.88 22.77
N ARG A 38 -6.38 15.33 21.80
CA ARG A 38 -5.82 14.81 20.55
C ARG A 38 -5.29 15.99 19.75
N ARG A 39 -3.98 16.10 19.61
CA ARG A 39 -3.41 16.97 18.58
C ARG A 39 -3.92 16.50 17.22
N ALA A 40 -4.39 17.44 16.40
CA ALA A 40 -4.72 17.14 15.01
C ALA A 40 -3.50 16.47 14.32
N PRO A 41 -3.69 15.51 13.40
CA PRO A 41 -2.57 14.94 12.67
C PRO A 41 -1.83 16.07 11.94
N THR A 42 -0.50 16.08 12.05
CA THR A 42 0.35 17.08 11.41
C THR A 42 0.92 16.54 10.11
N LEU A 43 1.34 17.44 9.21
CA LEU A 43 2.15 17.07 8.05
C LEU A 43 3.52 16.59 8.54
N LEU A 44 3.90 15.36 8.17
CA LEU A 44 5.16 14.73 8.60
C LEU A 44 6.30 15.02 7.62
N SER A 45 5.97 15.17 6.33
CA SER A 45 6.91 15.54 5.27
C SER A 45 6.18 16.33 4.20
N GLY A 46 6.83 17.38 3.66
CA GLY A 46 6.28 18.21 2.59
C GLY A 46 6.50 17.64 1.19
N GLY A 47 7.38 16.67 1.05
CA GLY A 47 7.81 16.10 -0.24
C GLY A 47 9.13 15.35 -0.09
N LEU A 48 9.82 15.16 -1.23
CA LEU A 48 11.10 14.47 -1.33
C LEU A 48 12.13 15.31 -2.05
N VAL A 49 13.40 15.15 -1.68
CA VAL A 49 14.55 15.67 -2.42
C VAL A 49 15.69 14.64 -2.42
N VAL A 50 16.33 14.51 -3.57
CA VAL A 50 17.55 13.69 -3.72
C VAL A 50 18.75 14.55 -3.35
N GLY A 51 19.51 14.12 -2.35
CA GLY A 51 20.75 14.79 -1.91
C GLY A 51 21.99 13.95 -2.15
N GLY A 52 23.07 14.30 -1.43
CA GLY A 52 24.38 13.66 -1.54
C GLY A 52 24.32 12.14 -1.47
N GLY A 53 25.11 11.47 -2.32
CA GLY A 53 25.10 10.00 -2.44
C GLY A 53 23.81 9.42 -3.01
N GLY A 54 22.91 10.24 -3.60
CA GLY A 54 21.61 9.76 -4.12
C GLY A 54 20.59 9.45 -3.03
N VAL A 55 20.79 9.93 -1.83
CA VAL A 55 19.89 9.69 -0.69
C VAL A 55 18.62 10.54 -0.83
N LEU A 56 17.47 9.91 -0.64
CA LEU A 56 16.15 10.56 -0.61
C LEU A 56 15.88 11.12 0.78
N TYR A 57 15.83 12.45 0.88
CA TYR A 57 15.48 13.14 2.12
C TYR A 57 14.04 13.62 2.08
N PRO A 58 13.25 13.40 3.15
CA PRO A 58 11.96 14.05 3.28
C PRO A 58 12.15 15.55 3.48
N LEU A 59 11.35 16.37 2.80
CA LEU A 59 11.28 17.82 3.04
C LEU A 59 10.46 18.12 4.28
N ALA A 60 10.87 19.13 5.05
CA ALA A 60 10.08 19.61 6.16
C ALA A 60 8.74 20.21 5.67
N PRO A 61 7.69 20.21 6.51
CA PRO A 61 6.44 20.89 6.21
C PRO A 61 6.66 22.35 5.83
N GLY A 62 6.09 22.77 4.68
CA GLY A 62 6.21 24.14 4.18
C GLY A 62 7.43 24.40 3.29
N ASP A 63 8.44 23.55 3.32
CA ASP A 63 9.59 23.68 2.43
C ASP A 63 9.21 23.50 0.97
N THR A 64 9.90 24.26 0.11
CA THR A 64 9.78 24.14 -1.35
C THR A 64 11.16 23.97 -1.98
N VAL A 65 11.21 23.21 -3.06
CA VAL A 65 12.43 22.99 -3.84
C VAL A 65 12.12 23.15 -5.31
N ALA A 66 12.94 23.92 -6.00
CA ALA A 66 12.90 23.97 -7.48
C ALA A 66 13.61 22.72 -8.00
N TYR A 67 12.87 21.82 -8.64
CA TYR A 67 13.40 20.56 -9.15
C TYR A 67 13.88 20.64 -10.62
N VAL A 68 14.82 19.77 -10.95
CA VAL A 68 15.07 19.40 -12.34
C VAL A 68 13.81 18.69 -12.86
N PRO A 69 13.23 19.13 -13.99
CA PRO A 69 11.96 18.61 -14.49
C PRO A 69 11.94 17.09 -14.59
N GLY A 70 10.86 16.46 -14.13
CA GLY A 70 10.68 15.00 -14.13
C GLY A 70 11.52 14.25 -13.11
N THR A 71 12.12 14.94 -12.13
CA THR A 71 12.93 14.34 -11.07
C THR A 71 12.64 14.98 -9.72
N ARG A 72 13.21 14.39 -8.64
CA ARG A 72 13.26 15.01 -7.31
C ARG A 72 14.66 15.55 -6.96
N LEU A 73 15.47 15.81 -8.00
CA LEU A 73 16.77 16.47 -7.85
C LEU A 73 16.59 18.00 -7.77
N PRO A 74 17.21 18.67 -6.81
CA PRO A 74 17.13 20.12 -6.69
C PRO A 74 17.88 20.80 -7.85
N ARG A 75 17.39 21.93 -8.37
CA ARG A 75 18.13 22.72 -9.38
C ARG A 75 19.41 23.32 -8.83
N ALA A 76 19.43 23.71 -7.55
CA ALA A 76 20.61 24.12 -6.83
C ALA A 76 21.12 22.94 -6.01
N PRO A 77 22.18 22.23 -6.46
CA PRO A 77 22.62 20.98 -5.85
C PRO A 77 23.41 21.16 -4.56
N GLU A 78 24.14 22.27 -4.41
CA GLU A 78 25.11 22.49 -3.31
C GLU A 78 24.51 22.41 -1.90
N PRO A 79 23.35 23.03 -1.63
CA PRO A 79 22.72 22.96 -0.31
C PRO A 79 22.35 21.53 0.12
N TRP A 80 22.26 20.62 -0.85
CA TRP A 80 21.88 19.21 -0.66
C TRP A 80 23.07 18.25 -0.71
N GLY A 81 24.29 18.79 -0.69
CA GLY A 81 25.51 17.99 -0.71
C GLY A 81 25.79 17.27 -2.04
N LEU A 82 25.26 17.81 -3.14
CA LEU A 82 25.51 17.30 -4.49
C LEU A 82 26.46 18.22 -5.24
N THR A 83 27.39 17.63 -6.00
CA THR A 83 28.09 18.35 -7.06
C THR A 83 27.22 18.43 -8.30
N THR A 84 27.48 19.40 -9.19
CA THR A 84 26.81 19.52 -10.49
C THR A 84 26.96 18.25 -11.33
N SER A 85 28.12 17.59 -11.25
CA SER A 85 28.37 16.32 -11.97
C SER A 85 27.50 15.18 -11.44
N GLN A 86 27.43 15.02 -10.11
CA GLN A 86 26.56 14.02 -9.45
C GLN A 86 25.09 14.28 -9.78
N GLN A 87 24.62 15.53 -9.65
CA GLN A 87 23.25 15.91 -10.02
C GLN A 87 22.95 15.52 -11.49
N SER A 88 23.88 15.84 -12.43
CA SER A 88 23.69 15.51 -13.84
C SER A 88 23.63 14.00 -14.08
N ALA A 89 24.44 13.21 -13.38
CA ALA A 89 24.43 11.74 -13.49
C ALA A 89 23.12 11.16 -12.98
N LEU A 90 22.70 11.56 -11.77
CA LEU A 90 21.42 11.13 -11.17
C LEU A 90 20.21 11.59 -11.99
N ALA A 91 20.25 12.80 -12.58
CA ALA A 91 19.20 13.29 -13.46
C ALA A 91 19.06 12.41 -14.71
N ARG A 92 20.18 12.06 -15.36
CA ARG A 92 20.14 11.14 -16.52
C ARG A 92 19.57 9.79 -16.13
N GLN A 93 19.93 9.24 -14.99
CA GLN A 93 19.40 7.96 -14.50
C GLN A 93 17.89 8.04 -14.22
N ALA A 94 17.43 9.07 -13.51
CA ALA A 94 16.01 9.26 -13.22
C ALA A 94 15.18 9.47 -14.49
N LEU A 95 15.69 10.25 -15.46
CA LEU A 95 15.00 10.50 -16.73
C LEU A 95 15.00 9.25 -17.61
N ALA A 96 16.06 8.44 -17.62
CA ALA A 96 16.08 7.17 -18.34
C ALA A 96 15.00 6.19 -17.85
N ARG A 97 14.76 6.09 -16.52
CA ARG A 97 13.70 5.25 -15.96
C ARG A 97 12.30 5.62 -16.45
N ARG A 98 12.06 6.87 -16.76
CA ARG A 98 10.74 7.34 -17.22
C ARG A 98 10.66 7.58 -18.72
N GLN A 99 11.71 7.31 -19.48
CA GLN A 99 11.82 7.67 -20.89
C GLN A 99 10.68 7.09 -21.74
N ALA A 100 10.25 5.87 -21.46
CA ALA A 100 9.17 5.18 -22.17
C ALA A 100 7.77 5.59 -21.67
N ALA A 101 7.66 6.38 -20.61
CA ALA A 101 6.38 6.70 -20.00
C ALA A 101 5.47 7.49 -20.97
N ARG A 102 4.20 7.08 -21.00
CA ARG A 102 3.13 7.76 -21.72
C ARG A 102 2.16 8.36 -20.71
N LEU A 103 2.22 9.67 -20.54
CA LEU A 103 1.35 10.41 -19.63
C LEU A 103 0.21 11.08 -20.39
N PRO A 104 -0.94 11.33 -19.75
CA PRO A 104 -2.03 12.06 -20.34
C PRO A 104 -1.59 13.47 -20.73
N GLN A 105 -2.17 13.99 -21.80
CA GLN A 105 -1.99 15.36 -22.20
C GLN A 105 -3.14 16.23 -21.65
N GLY A 106 -2.98 17.55 -21.64
CA GLY A 106 -4.02 18.49 -21.20
C GLY A 106 -4.06 18.67 -19.67
N ARG A 107 -5.28 18.82 -19.13
CA ARG A 107 -5.52 19.26 -17.75
C ARG A 107 -4.76 18.47 -16.69
N TRP A 108 -4.66 17.16 -16.83
CA TRP A 108 -4.08 16.29 -15.82
C TRP A 108 -2.60 15.98 -16.01
N ALA A 109 -1.97 16.54 -17.05
CA ALA A 109 -0.56 16.29 -17.37
C ALA A 109 0.37 16.59 -16.19
N GLY A 110 0.21 17.74 -15.54
CA GLY A 110 1.04 18.12 -14.40
C GLY A 110 0.80 17.29 -13.14
N LEU A 111 -0.45 16.86 -12.90
CA LEU A 111 -0.78 15.99 -11.77
C LEU A 111 -0.19 14.60 -11.99
N ALA A 112 -0.33 14.03 -13.18
CA ALA A 112 0.22 12.73 -13.55
C ALA A 112 1.76 12.74 -13.55
N ASP A 113 2.39 13.80 -14.08
CA ASP A 113 3.87 13.95 -14.08
C ASP A 113 4.43 13.99 -12.66
N GLY A 114 3.81 14.76 -11.76
CA GLY A 114 4.18 14.80 -10.35
C GLY A 114 4.01 13.45 -9.65
N ALA A 115 2.89 12.77 -9.88
CA ALA A 115 2.61 11.45 -9.32
C ALA A 115 3.62 10.39 -9.81
N LEU A 116 3.95 10.37 -11.11
CA LEU A 116 4.97 9.47 -11.66
C LEU A 116 6.35 9.75 -11.08
N THR A 117 6.70 11.02 -10.97
CA THR A 117 8.01 11.43 -10.42
C THR A 117 8.17 10.98 -8.97
N ASP A 118 7.14 11.14 -8.14
CA ASP A 118 7.15 10.68 -6.75
C ASP A 118 7.14 9.16 -6.66
N LEU A 119 6.32 8.48 -7.45
CA LEU A 119 6.23 7.03 -7.45
C LEU A 119 7.57 6.37 -7.84
N LEU A 120 8.23 6.87 -8.88
CA LEU A 120 9.55 6.38 -9.29
C LEU A 120 10.64 6.67 -8.24
N ALA A 121 10.57 7.81 -7.55
CA ALA A 121 11.48 8.12 -6.46
C ALA A 121 11.29 7.19 -5.25
N LEU A 122 10.05 6.79 -4.95
CA LEU A 122 9.71 5.83 -3.90
C LEU A 122 9.90 4.36 -4.32
N THR A 123 10.21 4.10 -5.59
CA THR A 123 10.43 2.74 -6.12
C THR A 123 11.92 2.48 -6.24
N GLY A 124 12.43 1.49 -5.51
CA GLY A 124 13.86 1.14 -5.49
C GLY A 124 14.48 0.82 -6.85
N PRO A 125 15.80 0.91 -6.94
CA PRO A 125 16.71 1.10 -5.82
C PRO A 125 16.59 2.51 -5.23
N ALA A 126 16.37 2.58 -3.91
CA ALA A 126 16.24 3.85 -3.20
C ALA A 126 17.10 3.83 -1.91
N LEU A 127 17.82 4.92 -1.69
CA LEU A 127 18.58 5.17 -0.48
C LEU A 127 17.82 6.16 0.38
N MET A 128 17.59 5.84 1.65
CA MET A 128 16.94 6.73 2.60
C MET A 128 17.84 6.94 3.82
N PRO A 129 17.76 8.09 4.53
CA PRO A 129 18.49 8.27 5.77
C PRO A 129 18.21 7.09 6.70
N GLY A 130 19.22 6.63 7.45
CA GLY A 130 19.05 5.56 8.43
C GLY A 130 17.88 5.82 9.37
N PRO A 131 17.40 4.83 10.14
CA PRO A 131 16.23 4.98 10.97
C PRO A 131 16.42 6.19 11.88
N MET A 132 15.57 7.19 11.72
CA MET A 132 15.47 8.27 12.69
C MET A 132 14.92 7.61 13.95
N ASN A 133 15.81 7.37 14.92
CA ASN A 133 15.38 7.00 16.26
C ASN A 133 14.39 8.09 16.68
N PRO A 134 13.10 7.78 16.95
CA PRO A 134 12.26 8.75 17.61
C PRO A 134 12.95 9.01 18.93
N ALA A 135 13.48 10.21 19.14
CA ALA A 135 14.00 10.63 20.43
C ALA A 135 12.85 10.46 21.42
N GLY A 136 12.81 9.33 22.09
CA GLY A 136 12.06 9.18 23.33
C GLY A 136 12.57 10.25 24.28
N PRO A 137 11.76 10.78 25.20
CA PRO A 137 12.22 11.70 26.21
C PRO A 137 13.43 11.08 26.87
N ALA A 138 14.56 11.83 26.92
CA ALA A 138 15.79 11.41 27.59
C ALA A 138 15.42 11.00 29.01
N GLU A 139 15.59 9.70 29.31
CA GLU A 139 15.56 9.26 30.70
C GLU A 139 16.74 9.95 31.44
N PRO A 140 16.52 10.45 32.66
CA PRO A 140 17.59 11.05 33.43
C PRO A 140 18.66 10.00 33.70
N SER A 141 19.89 10.31 33.28
CA SER A 141 21.10 9.53 33.48
C SER A 141 21.24 9.11 34.95
N ALA A 142 21.01 7.83 35.22
CA ALA A 142 21.47 7.22 36.47
C ALA A 142 22.99 7.06 36.40
N GLY A 143 23.67 7.58 37.40
CA GLY A 143 25.11 7.58 37.51
C GLY A 143 25.78 6.20 37.52
N PRO A 144 27.09 6.11 37.35
CA PRO A 144 27.79 4.88 37.08
C PRO A 144 27.88 3.98 38.32
N THR A 145 27.38 2.74 38.18
CA THR A 145 27.67 1.65 39.11
C THR A 145 28.92 0.89 38.65
N PRO A 146 29.85 0.58 39.56
CA PRO A 146 31.16 0.03 39.17
C PRO A 146 31.07 -1.44 38.74
N ALA A 147 31.92 -1.80 37.78
CA ALA A 147 32.07 -3.15 37.23
C ALA A 147 32.71 -4.13 38.23
N PRO A 148 32.41 -5.42 38.14
CA PRO A 148 33.29 -6.47 38.68
C PRO A 148 34.27 -6.96 37.59
N THR A 149 35.51 -6.99 37.99
CA THR A 149 36.68 -7.58 37.31
C THR A 149 36.67 -9.11 37.42
N SER A 150 37.09 -9.79 36.34
CA SER A 150 38.00 -10.97 36.27
C SER A 150 37.86 -11.59 34.88
N ALA A 151 38.79 -11.57 34.03
CA ALA A 151 40.07 -12.29 33.92
C ALA A 151 39.98 -13.59 33.07
N SER A 152 40.83 -13.55 31.98
CA SER A 152 41.62 -14.69 31.45
C SER A 152 40.85 -15.77 30.66
N THR A 153 41.26 -16.25 29.51
CA THR A 153 42.56 -16.46 28.88
C THR A 153 42.40 -16.76 27.39
N ALA A 154 43.43 -16.41 26.65
CA ALA A 154 43.86 -16.75 25.33
C ALA A 154 43.62 -18.19 24.86
N ASP A 155 43.38 -18.37 23.53
CA ASP A 155 44.42 -19.01 22.72
C ASP A 155 44.23 -18.75 21.22
N ALA A 156 45.35 -18.72 20.56
CA ALA A 156 45.60 -18.33 19.18
C ALA A 156 45.77 -19.57 18.27
N ALA A 157 45.81 -19.29 17.02
CA ALA A 157 46.44 -19.97 15.87
C ALA A 157 45.42 -20.45 14.82
N SER A 158 45.65 -20.37 13.58
CA SER A 158 46.61 -19.86 12.61
C SER A 158 46.10 -20.11 11.21
N ALA A 159 46.27 -19.14 10.35
CA ALA A 159 46.63 -19.17 8.94
C ALA A 159 46.40 -20.40 8.06
N SER A 160 45.81 -20.19 6.87
CA SER A 160 46.60 -20.32 5.63
C SER A 160 45.86 -19.81 4.40
N ALA A 161 46.67 -19.26 3.55
CA ALA A 161 46.54 -18.53 2.31
C ALA A 161 46.04 -19.35 1.10
N GLY A 162 45.64 -18.56 0.07
CA GLY A 162 45.60 -18.94 -1.36
C GLY A 162 44.16 -18.96 -1.86
N ASP A 163 43.73 -18.26 -2.87
CA ASP A 163 44.35 -17.95 -4.14
C ASP A 163 43.63 -16.78 -4.84
N ALA A 164 44.37 -16.13 -5.70
CA ALA A 164 43.98 -14.95 -6.45
C ALA A 164 43.02 -15.26 -7.62
N GLY A 165 42.17 -14.25 -7.95
CA GLY A 165 41.71 -14.14 -9.31
C GLY A 165 40.27 -13.79 -9.53
N ARG A 166 39.93 -12.50 -9.49
CA ARG A 166 39.24 -11.72 -10.51
C ARG A 166 38.68 -10.45 -9.92
N GLU A 167 39.44 -9.40 -10.08
CA GLU A 167 38.94 -8.02 -9.90
C GLU A 167 37.93 -7.70 -10.98
N GLY A 168 36.61 -7.83 -10.64
CA GLY A 168 35.58 -7.07 -11.25
C GLY A 168 35.46 -5.78 -10.45
N ARG A 169 35.98 -4.68 -10.95
CA ARG A 169 35.73 -3.34 -10.36
C ARG A 169 34.23 -3.07 -10.37
N ASP A 170 33.60 -3.34 -9.24
CA ASP A 170 32.27 -2.85 -8.92
C ASP A 170 32.43 -1.36 -8.60
N SER A 171 32.13 -0.50 -9.60
CA SER A 171 32.21 0.96 -9.50
C SER A 171 31.00 1.54 -8.74
N ARG A 172 30.60 0.89 -7.63
CA ARG A 172 29.64 1.47 -6.70
C ARG A 172 30.33 2.51 -5.85
N GLU A 173 29.89 3.78 -5.98
CA GLU A 173 30.26 4.81 -5.02
C GLU A 173 29.96 4.35 -3.60
N PRO A 174 30.82 4.64 -2.60
CA PRO A 174 30.60 4.23 -1.22
C PRO A 174 29.29 4.84 -0.71
N GLN A 175 28.39 3.98 -0.24
CA GLN A 175 27.12 4.38 0.36
C GLN A 175 27.38 5.18 1.64
N PRO A 176 26.60 6.26 1.90
CA PRO A 176 26.75 7.01 3.15
C PRO A 176 26.49 6.09 4.34
N PRO A 177 27.36 6.10 5.37
CA PRO A 177 27.20 5.24 6.53
C PRO A 177 25.85 5.47 7.21
N GLY A 178 25.10 4.38 7.45
CA GLY A 178 23.79 4.40 8.11
C GLY A 178 22.59 4.63 7.18
N ALA A 179 22.75 4.71 5.85
CA ALA A 179 21.62 4.77 4.93
C ALA A 179 20.88 3.43 4.86
N GLU A 180 19.56 3.50 4.85
CA GLU A 180 18.67 2.36 4.58
C GLU A 180 18.53 2.16 3.07
N VAL A 181 18.80 0.93 2.58
CA VAL A 181 18.78 0.60 1.16
C VAL A 181 17.53 -0.22 0.85
N PHE A 182 16.65 0.33 0.03
CA PHE A 182 15.53 -0.40 -0.54
C PHE A 182 15.95 -1.02 -1.88
N PRO A 183 15.75 -2.34 -2.07
CA PRO A 183 16.19 -3.03 -3.28
C PRO A 183 15.41 -2.58 -4.52
N PRO A 184 15.92 -2.88 -5.73
CA PRO A 184 15.18 -2.63 -6.98
C PRO A 184 13.74 -3.17 -6.92
N GLY A 185 12.78 -2.34 -7.33
CA GLY A 185 11.36 -2.69 -7.32
C GLY A 185 10.65 -2.60 -5.96
N ALA A 186 11.35 -2.37 -4.85
CA ALA A 186 10.70 -2.13 -3.56
C ALA A 186 9.97 -0.79 -3.58
N VAL A 187 8.65 -0.79 -3.44
CA VAL A 187 7.84 0.43 -3.38
C VAL A 187 7.63 0.83 -1.92
N VAL A 188 8.29 1.90 -1.52
CA VAL A 188 8.15 2.46 -0.17
C VAL A 188 6.87 3.29 -0.10
N ALA A 189 5.98 3.00 0.85
CA ALA A 189 4.69 3.69 0.91
C ALA A 189 4.83 5.20 1.11
N ALA A 190 5.77 5.63 1.97
CA ALA A 190 6.14 7.04 2.11
C ALA A 190 7.51 7.19 2.80
N PRO A 191 8.19 8.35 2.69
CA PRO A 191 9.58 8.50 3.10
C PRO A 191 9.79 8.56 4.62
N MET A 192 8.72 8.61 5.42
CA MET A 192 8.80 8.95 6.84
C MET A 192 8.44 7.79 7.75
N SER A 193 9.23 7.61 8.83
CA SER A 193 8.90 6.84 10.03
C SER A 193 8.20 5.50 9.75
N ILE A 194 7.03 5.30 10.35
CA ILE A 194 6.24 4.05 10.26
C ILE A 194 5.60 3.81 8.90
N TRP A 195 5.71 4.71 7.93
CA TRP A 195 5.33 4.52 6.52
C TRP A 195 6.50 4.09 5.64
N ARG A 196 7.72 4.03 6.17
CA ARG A 196 8.92 3.61 5.43
C ARG A 196 9.00 2.07 5.37
N TYR A 197 7.94 1.47 4.86
CA TYR A 197 7.82 0.04 4.63
C TYR A 197 7.20 -0.22 3.25
N VAL A 198 7.25 -1.47 2.82
CA VAL A 198 6.61 -1.94 1.58
C VAL A 198 5.37 -2.73 1.93
N TRP A 199 4.21 -2.26 1.49
CA TRP A 199 2.95 -2.99 1.57
C TRP A 199 2.67 -3.70 0.25
N PRO A 200 2.24 -4.98 0.26
CA PRO A 200 1.89 -5.70 -0.97
C PRO A 200 0.81 -5.01 -1.79
N ARG A 201 -0.19 -4.41 -1.16
CA ARG A 201 -1.24 -3.64 -1.80
C ARG A 201 -0.66 -2.43 -2.55
N ASP A 202 0.10 -1.58 -1.86
CA ASP A 202 0.69 -0.36 -2.42
C ASP A 202 1.62 -0.69 -3.60
N ALA A 203 2.43 -1.73 -3.46
CA ALA A 203 3.32 -2.20 -4.51
C ALA A 203 2.54 -2.76 -5.71
N ALA A 204 1.43 -3.48 -5.50
CA ALA A 204 0.59 -3.98 -6.58
C ALA A 204 -0.06 -2.84 -7.37
N PHE A 205 -0.59 -1.81 -6.69
CA PHE A 205 -1.12 -0.61 -7.35
C PHE A 205 -0.02 0.16 -8.09
N ALA A 206 1.19 0.25 -7.52
CA ALA A 206 2.33 0.88 -8.18
C ALA A 206 2.72 0.12 -9.46
N ALA A 207 2.79 -1.21 -9.42
CA ALA A 207 3.06 -2.03 -10.61
C ALA A 207 2.01 -1.83 -11.69
N ALA A 208 0.72 -1.88 -11.33
CA ALA A 208 -0.38 -1.63 -12.28
C ALA A 208 -0.31 -0.21 -12.87
N ALA A 209 0.01 0.80 -12.06
CA ALA A 209 0.14 2.19 -12.51
C ALA A 209 1.32 2.40 -13.47
N LEU A 210 2.48 1.81 -13.14
CA LEU A 210 3.67 1.86 -14.00
C LEU A 210 3.41 1.18 -15.34
N SER A 211 2.71 0.03 -15.33
CA SER A 211 2.28 -0.66 -16.56
C SER A 211 1.35 0.21 -17.40
N ALA A 212 0.33 0.82 -16.78
CA ALA A 212 -0.64 1.66 -17.47
C ALA A 212 -0.03 2.89 -18.15
N VAL A 213 1.13 3.35 -17.66
CA VAL A 213 1.90 4.44 -18.29
C VAL A 213 3.08 3.95 -19.15
N ASN A 214 3.05 2.70 -19.63
CA ASN A 214 4.05 2.09 -20.53
C ASN A 214 5.46 1.90 -19.89
N LEU A 215 5.53 1.65 -18.59
CA LEU A 215 6.77 1.31 -17.87
C LEU A 215 6.73 -0.16 -17.39
N ALA A 216 6.54 -1.09 -18.33
CA ALA A 216 6.35 -2.51 -18.04
C ALA A 216 7.54 -3.14 -17.31
N ASP A 217 8.79 -2.77 -17.62
CA ASP A 217 9.99 -3.30 -16.93
C ASP A 217 10.06 -2.85 -15.47
N GLU A 218 9.73 -1.60 -15.17
CA GLU A 218 9.62 -1.10 -13.79
C GLU A 218 8.52 -1.85 -13.05
N ALA A 219 7.36 -2.05 -13.67
CA ALA A 219 6.24 -2.80 -13.12
C ALA A 219 6.61 -4.26 -12.80
N LEU A 220 7.29 -4.95 -13.73
CA LEU A 220 7.82 -6.29 -13.53
C LEU A 220 8.86 -6.33 -12.41
N GLY A 221 9.71 -5.30 -12.30
CA GLY A 221 10.65 -5.13 -11.20
C GLY A 221 9.95 -5.06 -9.83
N VAL A 222 8.84 -4.32 -9.74
CA VAL A 222 8.04 -4.22 -8.52
C VAL A 222 7.45 -5.59 -8.13
N LEU A 223 6.85 -6.30 -9.08
CA LEU A 223 6.30 -7.63 -8.81
C LEU A 223 7.41 -8.64 -8.49
N GLY A 224 8.58 -8.53 -9.12
CA GLY A 224 9.75 -9.35 -8.81
C GLY A 224 10.24 -9.15 -7.37
N ASN A 225 10.27 -7.92 -6.89
CA ASN A 225 10.60 -7.63 -5.51
C ASN A 225 9.58 -8.24 -4.55
N LEU A 226 8.28 -8.06 -4.77
CA LEU A 226 7.24 -8.71 -3.96
C LEU A 226 7.37 -10.23 -3.97
N ALA A 227 7.59 -10.83 -5.14
CA ALA A 227 7.77 -12.27 -5.29
C ALA A 227 8.92 -12.82 -4.44
N SER A 228 10.01 -12.04 -4.26
CA SER A 228 11.15 -12.42 -3.42
C SER A 228 10.81 -12.49 -1.93
N TRP A 229 9.76 -11.82 -1.49
CA TRP A 229 9.29 -11.77 -0.10
C TRP A 229 8.00 -12.58 0.13
N GLN A 230 7.53 -13.28 -0.90
CA GLN A 230 6.35 -14.12 -0.81
C GLN A 230 6.57 -15.27 0.18
N ARG A 231 5.58 -15.56 1.02
CA ARG A 231 5.58 -16.67 1.95
C ARG A 231 5.50 -18.02 1.20
N ALA A 232 5.95 -19.08 1.85
CA ALA A 232 5.90 -20.43 1.28
C ALA A 232 4.47 -20.88 0.94
N ASP A 233 3.45 -20.39 1.69
CA ASP A 233 2.03 -20.66 1.45
C ASP A 233 1.40 -19.81 0.33
N GLY A 234 2.20 -18.99 -0.35
CA GLY A 234 1.76 -18.10 -1.44
C GLY A 234 1.13 -16.78 -0.99
N GLY A 235 0.99 -16.57 0.32
CA GLY A 235 0.53 -15.32 0.91
C GLY A 235 1.65 -14.28 1.08
N PHE A 236 1.28 -13.18 1.70
CA PHE A 236 2.20 -12.10 2.06
C PHE A 236 1.97 -11.67 3.51
N GLU A 237 2.98 -11.06 4.11
CA GLU A 237 2.83 -10.35 5.37
C GLU A 237 2.14 -9.00 5.14
N ALA A 238 1.68 -8.35 6.21
CA ALA A 238 1.02 -7.05 6.09
C ALA A 238 1.93 -5.99 5.48
N ARG A 239 3.22 -6.02 5.84
CA ARG A 239 4.27 -5.11 5.31
C ARG A 239 5.67 -5.64 5.57
N TYR A 240 6.63 -5.06 4.85
CA TYR A 240 8.04 -5.46 4.90
C TYR A 240 8.97 -4.27 5.09
N THR A 241 10.11 -4.51 5.78
CA THR A 241 11.25 -3.59 5.82
C THR A 241 12.00 -3.62 4.48
N SER A 242 12.99 -2.76 4.33
CA SER A 242 13.93 -2.75 3.19
C SER A 242 14.65 -4.08 2.95
N SER A 243 14.81 -4.89 3.98
CA SER A 243 15.43 -6.22 3.90
C SER A 243 14.43 -7.38 3.75
N GLY A 244 13.15 -7.09 3.54
CA GLY A 244 12.10 -8.12 3.41
C GLY A 244 11.69 -8.75 4.74
N ARG A 245 12.13 -8.22 5.88
CA ARG A 245 11.71 -8.70 7.20
C ARG A 245 10.38 -8.07 7.62
N VAL A 246 9.62 -8.78 8.43
CA VAL A 246 8.40 -8.28 9.06
C VAL A 246 8.78 -7.30 10.18
N PRO A 247 8.30 -6.04 10.16
CA PRO A 247 8.73 -5.04 11.13
C PRO A 247 8.06 -5.17 12.51
N ASP A 248 6.92 -5.83 12.58
CA ASP A 248 6.10 -5.97 13.78
C ASP A 248 5.24 -7.25 13.73
N ASN A 249 4.41 -7.47 14.75
CA ASN A 249 3.57 -8.65 14.90
C ASN A 249 2.14 -8.47 14.33
N ARG A 250 1.95 -7.60 13.35
CA ARG A 250 0.65 -7.47 12.66
C ARG A 250 0.28 -8.78 12.00
N PRO A 251 -0.99 -9.20 12.08
CA PRO A 251 -1.43 -10.38 11.35
C PRO A 251 -1.27 -10.14 9.84
N ALA A 252 -0.89 -11.20 9.12
CA ALA A 252 -0.86 -11.20 7.67
C ALA A 252 -2.25 -10.88 7.11
N GLN A 253 -2.29 -10.10 6.01
CA GLN A 253 -3.53 -9.76 5.34
C GLN A 253 -3.84 -10.80 4.27
N ALA A 254 -5.10 -11.23 4.17
CA ALA A 254 -5.51 -12.24 3.19
C ALA A 254 -5.55 -11.70 1.75
N ASP A 255 -5.57 -10.40 1.57
CA ASP A 255 -5.71 -9.70 0.28
C ASP A 255 -4.41 -9.67 -0.54
N GLY A 256 -3.22 -9.81 0.09
CA GLY A 256 -1.93 -9.62 -0.58
C GLY A 256 -1.71 -10.50 -1.80
N ALA A 257 -2.08 -11.81 -1.72
CA ALA A 257 -1.99 -12.72 -2.87
C ALA A 257 -2.94 -12.30 -4.01
N GLY A 258 -4.12 -11.77 -3.65
CA GLY A 258 -5.09 -11.22 -4.58
C GLY A 258 -4.54 -10.02 -5.33
N TRP A 259 -3.97 -9.07 -4.62
CA TRP A 259 -3.34 -7.88 -5.20
C TRP A 259 -2.15 -8.21 -6.12
N PHE A 260 -1.31 -9.17 -5.72
CA PHE A 260 -0.17 -9.60 -6.52
C PHE A 260 -0.62 -10.19 -7.86
N LEU A 261 -1.61 -11.09 -7.86
CA LEU A 261 -2.18 -11.67 -9.08
C LEU A 261 -2.91 -10.62 -9.92
N TRP A 262 -3.70 -9.74 -9.28
CA TRP A 262 -4.40 -8.66 -9.97
C TRP A 262 -3.43 -7.75 -10.73
N ALA A 263 -2.34 -7.34 -10.11
CA ALA A 263 -1.33 -6.52 -10.77
C ALA A 263 -0.68 -7.25 -11.96
N ALA A 264 -0.32 -8.54 -11.82
CA ALA A 264 0.20 -9.33 -12.95
C ALA A 264 -0.83 -9.46 -14.10
N GLY A 265 -2.12 -9.62 -13.76
CA GLY A 265 -3.22 -9.61 -14.74
C GLY A 265 -3.37 -8.25 -15.43
N ARG A 266 -3.13 -7.14 -14.72
CA ARG A 266 -3.10 -5.80 -15.32
C ARG A 266 -1.95 -5.65 -16.32
N LEU A 267 -0.75 -6.09 -15.94
CA LEU A 267 0.40 -6.07 -16.85
C LEU A 267 0.10 -6.84 -18.14
N LEU A 268 -0.50 -8.04 -18.03
CA LEU A 268 -0.92 -8.82 -19.19
C LEU A 268 -1.95 -8.06 -20.04
N ALA A 269 -2.95 -7.44 -19.41
CA ALA A 269 -3.98 -6.68 -20.11
C ALA A 269 -3.44 -5.42 -20.81
N ASP A 270 -2.42 -4.79 -20.22
CA ASP A 270 -1.73 -3.63 -20.79
C ASP A 270 -0.70 -4.04 -21.88
N GLY A 271 -0.58 -5.33 -22.21
CA GLY A 271 0.22 -5.84 -23.33
C GLY A 271 1.60 -6.38 -22.96
N ALA A 272 1.91 -6.56 -21.67
CA ALA A 272 3.14 -7.25 -21.28
C ALA A 272 3.13 -8.70 -21.82
N PRO A 273 4.23 -9.18 -22.43
CA PRO A 273 4.28 -10.54 -22.95
C PRO A 273 4.05 -11.59 -21.87
N ALA A 274 3.16 -12.55 -22.13
CA ALA A 274 2.91 -13.66 -21.20
C ALA A 274 4.18 -14.46 -20.88
N ALA A 275 5.13 -14.51 -21.84
CA ALA A 275 6.44 -15.14 -21.64
C ALA A 275 7.23 -14.45 -20.52
N ASP A 276 7.29 -13.12 -20.50
CA ASP A 276 8.02 -12.35 -19.48
C ASP A 276 7.43 -12.58 -18.09
N LEU A 277 6.09 -12.61 -17.99
CA LEU A 277 5.39 -12.92 -16.73
C LEU A 277 5.68 -14.35 -16.28
N ARG A 278 5.65 -15.33 -17.21
CA ARG A 278 5.96 -16.72 -16.89
C ARG A 278 7.41 -16.90 -16.42
N ASP A 279 8.36 -16.33 -17.17
CA ASP A 279 9.78 -16.56 -16.95
C ASP A 279 10.27 -15.86 -15.66
N ARG A 280 9.71 -14.68 -15.33
CA ARG A 280 10.10 -13.90 -14.15
C ARG A 280 9.26 -14.19 -12.91
N LEU A 281 7.97 -14.53 -13.06
CA LEU A 281 7.00 -14.59 -11.96
C LEU A 281 6.19 -15.89 -11.91
N GLY A 282 6.39 -16.86 -12.83
CA GLY A 282 5.53 -18.04 -12.95
C GLY A 282 5.32 -18.80 -11.63
N ALA A 283 6.41 -19.19 -10.97
CA ALA A 283 6.30 -19.92 -9.70
C ALA A 283 5.64 -19.10 -8.56
N PRO A 284 5.99 -17.81 -8.32
CA PRO A 284 5.26 -16.96 -7.37
C PRO A 284 3.77 -16.80 -7.69
N LEU A 285 3.41 -16.63 -8.97
CA LEU A 285 2.01 -16.51 -9.39
C LEU A 285 1.24 -17.83 -9.14
N ALA A 286 1.86 -18.98 -9.40
CA ALA A 286 1.27 -20.28 -9.10
C ALA A 286 1.02 -20.46 -7.60
N ARG A 287 1.97 -20.07 -6.73
CA ARG A 287 1.78 -20.13 -5.27
C ARG A 287 0.66 -19.21 -4.82
N ALA A 288 0.58 -17.97 -5.35
CA ALA A 288 -0.48 -17.04 -5.04
C ALA A 288 -1.86 -17.57 -5.47
N ALA A 289 -1.98 -18.16 -6.66
CA ALA A 289 -3.21 -18.78 -7.15
C ALA A 289 -3.63 -19.96 -6.25
N SER A 290 -2.69 -20.85 -5.89
CA SER A 290 -2.94 -21.94 -4.94
C SER A 290 -3.40 -21.42 -3.58
N ARG A 291 -2.81 -20.34 -3.08
CA ARG A 291 -3.24 -19.69 -1.83
C ARG A 291 -4.69 -19.22 -1.92
N LEU A 292 -5.08 -18.52 -2.99
CA LEU A 292 -6.46 -18.05 -3.16
C LEU A 292 -7.45 -19.22 -3.26
N LEU A 293 -7.11 -20.28 -3.99
CA LEU A 293 -7.92 -21.49 -4.04
C LEU A 293 -8.12 -22.08 -2.64
N THR A 294 -7.05 -22.21 -1.86
CA THR A 294 -7.08 -22.75 -0.49
C THR A 294 -7.96 -21.93 0.44
N ILE A 295 -7.78 -20.60 0.49
CA ILE A 295 -8.55 -19.75 1.43
C ILE A 295 -10.02 -19.58 1.03
N THR A 296 -10.39 -19.92 -0.20
CA THR A 296 -11.78 -19.92 -0.70
C THR A 296 -12.38 -21.33 -0.77
N ASP A 297 -11.62 -22.36 -0.41
CA ASP A 297 -12.13 -23.74 -0.29
C ASP A 297 -12.81 -23.93 1.06
N THR A 298 -13.90 -23.21 1.22
CA THR A 298 -14.72 -23.14 2.44
C THR A 298 -16.17 -23.35 2.06
N PRO A 299 -17.06 -23.74 3.00
CA PRO A 299 -18.49 -23.86 2.73
C PRO A 299 -19.12 -22.55 2.21
N SER A 300 -18.56 -21.41 2.58
CA SER A 300 -19.04 -20.09 2.11
C SER A 300 -18.42 -19.67 0.78
N HIS A 301 -17.37 -20.30 0.30
CA HIS A 301 -16.51 -19.87 -0.80
C HIS A 301 -15.85 -18.50 -0.59
N LEU A 302 -15.80 -18.01 0.64
CA LEU A 302 -15.17 -16.74 1.02
C LEU A 302 -14.02 -16.98 1.99
N PRO A 303 -13.00 -16.09 2.01
CA PRO A 303 -11.90 -16.18 2.96
C PRO A 303 -12.40 -15.89 4.40
N ALA A 304 -11.61 -16.26 5.38
CA ALA A 304 -11.81 -15.83 6.75
C ALA A 304 -11.61 -14.30 6.89
N ALA A 305 -12.16 -13.73 7.97
CA ALA A 305 -11.89 -12.34 8.33
C ALA A 305 -10.39 -12.12 8.55
N SER A 306 -9.87 -11.03 8.02
CA SER A 306 -8.51 -10.55 8.23
C SER A 306 -8.51 -9.02 8.17
N PRO A 307 -7.47 -8.34 8.71
CA PRO A 307 -7.27 -6.92 8.44
C PRO A 307 -7.24 -6.66 6.92
N ASP A 308 -7.73 -5.51 6.53
CA ASP A 308 -7.69 -4.98 5.17
C ASP A 308 -6.95 -3.64 5.12
N TYR A 309 -7.18 -2.82 4.10
CA TYR A 309 -6.54 -1.51 3.92
C TYR A 309 -6.83 -0.49 5.05
N TRP A 310 -7.82 -0.73 5.91
CA TRP A 310 -8.01 0.07 7.13
C TRP A 310 -6.99 -0.27 8.22
N GLU A 311 -6.29 -1.40 8.10
CA GLU A 311 -5.28 -1.90 9.04
C GLU A 311 -5.76 -1.97 10.48
N VAL A 312 -7.02 -2.32 10.68
CA VAL A 312 -7.63 -2.60 11.98
C VAL A 312 -7.92 -4.08 12.12
N ALA A 313 -7.97 -4.55 13.37
CA ALA A 313 -8.36 -5.93 13.64
C ALA A 313 -9.82 -6.15 13.23
N GLU A 314 -10.08 -7.22 12.47
CA GLU A 314 -11.40 -7.56 11.97
C GLU A 314 -11.83 -8.94 12.46
N THR A 315 -13.08 -9.04 12.89
CA THR A 315 -13.72 -10.31 13.28
C THR A 315 -14.81 -10.73 12.31
N VAL A 316 -15.19 -9.83 11.41
CA VAL A 316 -16.16 -10.06 10.34
C VAL A 316 -15.47 -9.79 9.01
N LEU A 317 -15.70 -10.64 8.01
CA LEU A 317 -15.12 -10.46 6.68
C LEU A 317 -15.54 -9.11 6.08
N THR A 318 -14.56 -8.38 5.56
CA THR A 318 -14.77 -7.10 4.90
C THR A 318 -14.78 -7.24 3.38
N LEU A 319 -15.42 -6.30 2.70
CA LEU A 319 -15.37 -6.18 1.25
C LEU A 319 -13.93 -5.90 0.77
N GLY A 320 -13.17 -5.13 1.57
CA GLY A 320 -11.75 -4.83 1.33
C GLY A 320 -10.83 -6.05 1.36
N THR A 321 -11.25 -7.15 2.01
CA THR A 321 -10.55 -8.45 1.95
C THR A 321 -11.12 -9.35 0.85
N ALA A 322 -12.45 -9.44 0.72
CA ALA A 322 -13.11 -10.36 -0.22
C ALA A 322 -12.89 -9.97 -1.69
N ALA A 323 -12.93 -8.67 -2.00
CA ALA A 323 -12.79 -8.20 -3.37
C ALA A 323 -11.41 -8.50 -3.97
N PRO A 324 -10.27 -8.20 -3.33
CA PRO A 324 -8.95 -8.57 -3.87
C PRO A 324 -8.78 -10.06 -4.12
N VAL A 325 -9.39 -10.92 -3.30
CA VAL A 325 -9.38 -12.38 -3.52
C VAL A 325 -10.10 -12.73 -4.81
N LEU A 326 -11.26 -12.14 -5.08
CA LEU A 326 -11.97 -12.31 -6.35
C LEU A 326 -11.13 -11.81 -7.54
N LEU A 327 -10.60 -10.59 -7.44
CA LEU A 327 -9.77 -9.97 -8.50
C LEU A 327 -8.54 -10.81 -8.82
N GLY A 328 -7.89 -11.36 -7.80
CA GLY A 328 -6.76 -12.26 -7.97
C GLY A 328 -7.12 -13.56 -8.68
N LEU A 329 -8.28 -14.16 -8.37
CA LEU A 329 -8.77 -15.37 -9.06
C LEU A 329 -9.17 -15.07 -10.51
N GLU A 330 -9.78 -13.93 -10.79
CA GLU A 330 -10.07 -13.48 -12.16
C GLU A 330 -8.79 -13.29 -12.96
N ALA A 331 -7.78 -12.62 -12.37
CA ALA A 331 -6.47 -12.44 -12.97
C ALA A 331 -5.75 -13.77 -13.20
N ALA A 332 -5.76 -14.67 -12.22
CA ALA A 332 -5.20 -16.01 -12.36
C ALA A 332 -5.86 -16.78 -13.52
N THR A 333 -7.17 -16.66 -13.68
CA THR A 333 -7.90 -17.26 -14.81
C THR A 333 -7.43 -16.71 -16.15
N ALA A 334 -7.22 -15.38 -16.24
CA ALA A 334 -6.72 -14.74 -17.46
C ALA A 334 -5.27 -15.13 -17.78
N LEU A 335 -4.41 -15.15 -16.77
CA LEU A 335 -3.01 -15.58 -16.89
C LEU A 335 -2.90 -17.05 -17.33
N ALA A 336 -3.73 -17.95 -16.76
CA ALA A 336 -3.76 -19.36 -17.16
C ALA A 336 -4.24 -19.53 -18.61
N ARG A 337 -5.23 -18.75 -19.06
CA ARG A 337 -5.66 -18.72 -20.47
C ARG A 337 -4.57 -18.19 -21.42
N ALA A 338 -3.70 -17.33 -20.94
CA ALA A 338 -2.52 -16.85 -21.67
C ALA A 338 -1.33 -17.83 -21.64
N GLY A 339 -1.51 -19.02 -21.06
CA GLY A 339 -0.51 -20.11 -21.07
C GLY A 339 0.43 -20.14 -19.88
N LEU A 340 0.12 -19.44 -18.76
CA LEU A 340 0.89 -19.59 -17.53
C LEU A 340 0.40 -20.82 -16.75
N GLU A 341 1.34 -21.59 -16.21
CA GLU A 341 1.04 -22.73 -15.34
C GLU A 341 0.85 -22.26 -13.90
N LEU A 342 -0.42 -22.21 -13.43
CA LEU A 342 -0.78 -21.68 -12.12
C LEU A 342 -1.20 -22.75 -11.10
N GLY A 343 -0.82 -24.00 -11.31
CA GLY A 343 -1.13 -25.12 -10.43
C GLY A 343 -2.58 -25.63 -10.52
N ALA A 344 -3.43 -24.95 -11.32
CA ALA A 344 -4.79 -25.36 -11.64
C ALA A 344 -5.15 -24.94 -13.07
N PRO A 345 -5.96 -25.71 -13.80
CA PRO A 345 -6.39 -25.34 -15.14
C PRO A 345 -7.30 -24.09 -15.09
N ALA A 346 -7.30 -23.32 -16.19
CA ALA A 346 -8.10 -22.09 -16.30
C ALA A 346 -9.60 -22.33 -16.04
N GLN A 347 -10.11 -23.52 -16.38
CA GLN A 347 -11.51 -23.88 -16.12
C GLN A 347 -11.80 -23.98 -14.62
N ALA A 348 -10.96 -24.64 -13.83
CA ALA A 348 -11.14 -24.76 -12.38
C ALA A 348 -11.04 -23.39 -11.67
N LEU A 349 -10.13 -22.53 -12.14
CA LEU A 349 -10.04 -21.13 -11.67
C LEU A 349 -11.33 -20.35 -11.97
N ALA A 350 -11.87 -20.49 -13.20
CA ALA A 350 -13.12 -19.81 -13.60
C ALA A 350 -14.36 -20.30 -12.81
N GLU A 351 -14.39 -21.60 -12.48
CA GLU A 351 -15.43 -22.16 -11.59
C GLU A 351 -15.33 -21.57 -10.18
N ARG A 352 -14.11 -21.44 -9.64
CA ARG A 352 -13.89 -20.78 -8.33
C ARG A 352 -14.25 -19.32 -8.38
N VAL A 353 -13.93 -18.57 -9.43
CA VAL A 353 -14.37 -17.19 -9.65
C VAL A 353 -15.90 -17.09 -9.56
N THR A 354 -16.60 -18.00 -10.26
CA THR A 354 -18.08 -18.02 -10.25
C THR A 354 -18.62 -18.28 -8.85
N ALA A 355 -18.04 -19.24 -8.12
CA ALA A 355 -18.46 -19.56 -6.75
C ALA A 355 -18.24 -18.37 -5.79
N VAL A 356 -17.08 -17.70 -5.88
CA VAL A 356 -16.76 -16.54 -5.05
C VAL A 356 -17.66 -15.35 -5.40
N ARG A 357 -17.89 -15.03 -6.68
CA ARG A 357 -18.80 -13.96 -7.10
C ARG A 357 -20.21 -14.17 -6.52
N ASN A 358 -20.76 -15.37 -6.71
CA ASN A 358 -22.08 -15.72 -6.19
C ASN A 358 -22.12 -15.63 -4.65
N ALA A 359 -21.05 -16.01 -3.97
CA ALA A 359 -20.94 -15.92 -2.51
C ALA A 359 -20.89 -14.46 -2.05
N MET A 360 -20.14 -13.60 -2.74
CA MET A 360 -20.11 -12.16 -2.45
C MET A 360 -21.48 -11.52 -2.64
N GLU A 361 -22.17 -11.80 -3.77
CA GLU A 361 -23.51 -11.29 -4.02
C GLU A 361 -24.51 -11.74 -2.95
N ARG A 362 -24.48 -12.99 -2.52
CA ARG A 362 -25.38 -13.49 -1.46
C ARG A 362 -25.11 -12.85 -0.09
N ASN A 363 -23.90 -12.43 0.18
CA ASN A 363 -23.50 -12.02 1.52
C ASN A 363 -23.30 -10.51 1.69
N PHE A 364 -23.00 -9.76 0.61
CA PHE A 364 -22.84 -8.31 0.67
C PHE A 364 -24.02 -7.55 0.06
N ALA A 365 -24.69 -8.09 -1.00
CA ALA A 365 -25.86 -7.44 -1.57
C ALA A 365 -27.08 -7.53 -0.62
N PRO A 366 -28.02 -6.59 -0.72
CA PRO A 366 -28.02 -5.42 -1.62
C PRO A 366 -27.22 -4.21 -1.09
N ALA A 367 -26.80 -4.23 0.16
CA ALA A 367 -26.25 -3.08 0.86
C ALA A 367 -24.80 -2.77 0.46
N TRP A 368 -24.01 -3.78 0.07
CA TRP A 368 -22.59 -3.66 -0.30
C TRP A 368 -21.78 -2.83 0.70
N GLY A 369 -22.06 -3.03 2.00
CA GLY A 369 -21.30 -2.40 3.08
C GLY A 369 -19.91 -2.98 3.21
N ARG A 370 -19.10 -2.34 4.03
CA ARG A 370 -17.75 -2.80 4.40
C ARG A 370 -17.77 -4.23 4.94
N HIS A 371 -18.70 -4.52 5.85
CA HIS A 371 -18.83 -5.83 6.48
C HIS A 371 -19.99 -6.63 5.88
N LEU A 372 -19.88 -7.95 5.94
CA LEU A 372 -20.96 -8.86 5.55
C LEU A 372 -22.30 -8.43 6.16
N ARG A 373 -23.34 -8.31 5.31
CA ARG A 373 -24.74 -8.03 5.68
C ARG A 373 -24.93 -6.71 6.44
N ARG A 374 -24.04 -5.73 6.25
CA ARG A 374 -24.18 -4.37 6.78
C ARG A 374 -24.27 -3.35 5.66
N ASP A 375 -24.64 -2.12 6.00
CA ASP A 375 -24.78 -1.00 5.05
C ASP A 375 -23.70 0.09 5.28
N ASP A 376 -22.66 -0.22 6.03
CA ASP A 376 -21.53 0.64 6.36
C ASP A 376 -20.56 0.79 5.17
N VAL A 377 -21.05 1.32 4.04
CA VAL A 377 -20.27 1.43 2.79
C VAL A 377 -18.93 2.11 3.00
N ASP A 378 -17.91 1.59 2.33
CA ASP A 378 -16.56 2.16 2.29
C ASP A 378 -16.02 2.21 0.84
N ALA A 379 -14.77 2.67 0.67
CA ALA A 379 -14.14 2.81 -0.64
C ALA A 379 -13.97 1.47 -1.38
N ALA A 380 -13.98 0.32 -0.66
CA ALA A 380 -13.90 -1.01 -1.28
C ALA A 380 -15.09 -1.32 -2.21
N ILE A 381 -16.19 -0.56 -2.16
CA ILE A 381 -17.26 -0.66 -3.15
C ILE A 381 -16.76 -0.48 -4.59
N ALA A 382 -15.70 0.31 -4.80
CA ALA A 382 -15.07 0.49 -6.10
C ALA A 382 -14.48 -0.82 -6.64
N LEU A 383 -13.99 -1.70 -5.77
CA LEU A 383 -13.27 -2.92 -6.13
C LEU A 383 -14.15 -4.02 -6.75
N VAL A 384 -15.48 -3.90 -6.61
CA VAL A 384 -16.45 -4.84 -7.18
C VAL A 384 -17.12 -4.30 -8.45
N LEU A 385 -16.51 -3.30 -9.07
CA LEU A 385 -16.98 -2.55 -10.23
C LEU A 385 -15.82 -2.27 -11.20
N PRO A 386 -16.06 -1.81 -12.43
CA PRO A 386 -15.01 -1.26 -13.27
C PRO A 386 -14.20 -0.16 -12.57
N PRO A 387 -12.90 -0.10 -12.79
CA PRO A 387 -12.10 -0.87 -13.76
C PRO A 387 -11.54 -2.20 -13.19
N PHE A 388 -11.95 -2.61 -12.00
CA PHE A 388 -11.39 -3.79 -11.34
C PHE A 388 -12.01 -5.09 -11.89
N THR A 389 -13.33 -5.14 -11.97
CA THR A 389 -14.06 -6.32 -12.43
C THR A 389 -15.37 -5.94 -13.11
N ARG A 390 -15.99 -6.92 -13.78
CA ARG A 390 -17.37 -6.79 -14.24
C ARG A 390 -18.29 -6.54 -13.02
N PRO A 391 -19.23 -5.56 -13.10
CA PRO A 391 -20.08 -5.20 -11.97
C PRO A 391 -20.74 -6.42 -11.31
N LEU A 392 -20.67 -6.48 -9.97
CA LEU A 392 -21.49 -7.38 -9.19
C LEU A 392 -22.91 -6.79 -9.04
N ALA A 393 -23.91 -7.68 -8.91
CA ALA A 393 -25.31 -7.28 -8.92
C ALA A 393 -25.64 -6.24 -7.82
N GLY A 394 -26.21 -5.11 -8.22
CA GLY A 394 -26.60 -4.03 -7.30
C GLY A 394 -25.46 -3.11 -6.81
N ALA A 395 -24.20 -3.47 -6.98
CA ALA A 395 -23.07 -2.68 -6.46
C ALA A 395 -23.00 -1.27 -7.06
N ARG A 396 -23.34 -1.12 -8.37
CA ARG A 396 -23.35 0.18 -9.05
C ARG A 396 -24.30 1.19 -8.38
N THR A 397 -25.48 0.75 -7.96
CA THR A 397 -26.46 1.62 -7.29
C THR A 397 -25.92 2.12 -5.94
N VAL A 398 -25.28 1.24 -5.16
CA VAL A 398 -24.66 1.64 -3.88
C VAL A 398 -23.51 2.60 -4.12
N ARG A 399 -22.65 2.35 -5.15
CA ARG A 399 -21.53 3.21 -5.52
C ARG A 399 -21.97 4.64 -5.86
N GLN A 400 -23.11 4.82 -6.49
CA GLN A 400 -23.64 6.16 -6.85
C GLN A 400 -23.86 7.06 -5.63
N THR A 401 -24.18 6.49 -4.47
CA THR A 401 -24.39 7.24 -3.22
C THR A 401 -23.21 7.18 -2.26
N ALA A 402 -22.25 6.30 -2.52
CA ALA A 402 -21.13 6.04 -1.60
C ALA A 402 -20.28 7.28 -1.35
N ALA A 403 -19.94 8.04 -2.41
CA ALA A 403 -19.14 9.26 -2.28
C ALA A 403 -19.83 10.30 -1.38
N ALA A 404 -21.13 10.48 -1.49
CA ALA A 404 -21.89 11.40 -0.63
C ALA A 404 -21.86 10.94 0.84
N ARG A 405 -21.95 9.63 1.10
CA ARG A 405 -21.91 9.08 2.46
C ARG A 405 -20.53 9.16 3.11
N MET A 406 -19.47 9.22 2.31
CA MET A 406 -18.07 9.31 2.77
C MET A 406 -17.51 10.74 2.71
N HIS A 407 -18.30 11.71 2.22
CA HIS A 407 -17.88 13.09 2.03
C HIS A 407 -17.37 13.74 3.32
N ARG A 408 -16.35 14.60 3.16
CA ARG A 408 -15.77 15.41 4.23
C ARG A 408 -15.83 16.90 3.87
N PRO A 409 -15.75 17.84 4.84
CA PRO A 409 -15.98 19.27 4.64
C PRO A 409 -15.13 19.90 3.52
N THR A 410 -13.91 19.43 3.30
CA THR A 410 -13.01 19.93 2.24
C THR A 410 -13.39 19.46 0.83
N GLY A 411 -14.31 18.51 0.69
CA GLY A 411 -14.71 17.94 -0.59
C GLY A 411 -14.06 16.59 -0.94
N GLY A 412 -13.08 16.15 -0.15
CA GLY A 412 -12.52 14.79 -0.25
C GLY A 412 -13.35 13.77 0.51
N LEU A 413 -12.88 12.55 0.59
CA LEU A 413 -13.60 11.41 1.13
C LEU A 413 -12.88 10.79 2.34
N ALA A 414 -13.64 10.25 3.29
CA ALA A 414 -13.15 9.34 4.30
C ALA A 414 -12.94 7.93 3.72
N PRO A 415 -12.24 7.02 4.42
CA PRO A 415 -12.11 5.62 4.00
C PRO A 415 -13.46 4.90 3.89
N GLY A 416 -14.44 5.29 4.68
CA GLY A 416 -15.79 4.76 4.64
C GLY A 416 -16.78 5.62 5.42
N ALA A 417 -18.08 5.37 5.23
CA ALA A 417 -19.14 6.06 5.93
C ALA A 417 -19.08 5.85 7.45
N GLY A 418 -18.60 4.71 7.90
CA GLY A 418 -18.40 4.39 9.31
C GLY A 418 -17.07 4.84 9.89
N TRP A 419 -16.23 5.56 9.12
CA TRP A 419 -14.99 6.12 9.64
C TRP A 419 -15.27 7.26 10.62
N ARG A 420 -14.26 7.61 11.43
CA ARG A 420 -14.36 8.69 12.42
C ARG A 420 -14.87 9.96 11.77
N ASP A 421 -15.77 10.65 12.46
CA ASP A 421 -16.25 11.97 12.07
C ASP A 421 -15.28 13.04 12.63
N ASP A 422 -14.09 13.10 12.04
CA ASP A 422 -13.00 14.02 12.42
C ASP A 422 -12.74 15.10 11.36
N GLY A 423 -13.59 15.17 10.31
CA GLY A 423 -13.45 16.10 9.20
C GLY A 423 -12.28 15.81 8.25
N VAL A 424 -11.50 14.76 8.51
CA VAL A 424 -10.29 14.43 7.74
C VAL A 424 -10.67 13.69 6.45
N SER A 425 -10.17 14.20 5.33
CA SER A 425 -10.21 13.53 4.01
C SER A 425 -8.95 12.70 3.80
N TRP A 426 -9.10 11.57 3.09
CA TRP A 426 -8.01 10.67 2.77
C TRP A 426 -7.79 10.63 1.26
N THR A 427 -6.56 10.90 0.85
CA THR A 427 -6.24 11.04 -0.58
C THR A 427 -6.27 9.72 -1.34
N PRO A 428 -5.84 8.55 -0.78
CA PRO A 428 -5.90 7.30 -1.53
C PRO A 428 -7.34 6.87 -1.82
N GLU A 429 -8.25 6.94 -0.85
CA GLU A 429 -9.65 6.56 -1.07
C GLU A 429 -10.37 7.57 -1.97
N THR A 430 -10.03 8.86 -1.87
CA THR A 430 -10.52 9.88 -2.79
C THR A 430 -10.06 9.60 -4.23
N ALA A 431 -8.79 9.19 -4.42
CA ALA A 431 -8.24 8.84 -5.72
C ALA A 431 -8.84 7.52 -6.27
N LEU A 432 -9.04 6.51 -5.42
CA LEU A 432 -9.71 5.25 -5.78
C LEU A 432 -11.14 5.51 -6.26
N MET A 433 -11.88 6.35 -5.55
CA MET A 433 -13.24 6.71 -5.92
C MET A 433 -13.29 7.59 -7.18
N ALA A 434 -12.29 8.45 -7.42
CA ALA A 434 -12.15 9.18 -8.67
C ALA A 434 -11.97 8.24 -9.86
N TRP A 435 -11.05 7.27 -9.75
CA TRP A 435 -10.82 6.27 -10.79
C TRP A 435 -12.06 5.43 -11.08
N SER A 436 -12.73 4.94 -10.03
CA SER A 436 -14.00 4.23 -10.17
C SER A 436 -15.08 5.06 -10.85
N ALA A 437 -15.22 6.35 -10.49
CA ALA A 437 -16.19 7.25 -11.11
C ALA A 437 -15.96 7.40 -12.61
N LEU A 438 -14.71 7.72 -13.01
CA LEU A 438 -14.33 7.86 -14.42
C LEU A 438 -14.59 6.57 -15.21
N SER A 439 -14.25 5.41 -14.63
CA SER A 439 -14.46 4.11 -15.28
C SER A 439 -15.95 3.72 -15.41
N LEU A 440 -16.81 4.36 -14.65
CA LEU A 440 -18.28 4.17 -14.71
C LEU A 440 -18.98 5.23 -15.57
N GLY A 441 -18.23 6.16 -16.18
CA GLY A 441 -18.78 7.30 -16.92
C GLY A 441 -19.39 8.39 -16.04
N MET A 442 -19.05 8.42 -14.74
CA MET A 442 -19.47 9.47 -13.80
C MET A 442 -18.46 10.63 -13.86
N GLU A 443 -18.36 11.28 -15.04
CA GLU A 443 -17.31 12.24 -15.39
C GLU A 443 -17.23 13.44 -14.44
N GLU A 444 -18.37 14.00 -14.05
CA GLU A 444 -18.41 15.15 -13.14
C GLU A 444 -17.82 14.81 -11.78
N GLU A 445 -18.22 13.69 -11.19
CA GLU A 445 -17.70 13.23 -9.90
C GLU A 445 -16.19 12.94 -10.00
N GLY A 446 -15.75 12.17 -10.99
CA GLY A 446 -14.35 11.82 -11.16
C GLY A 446 -13.46 13.02 -11.38
N THR A 447 -13.87 13.96 -12.22
CA THR A 447 -13.16 15.22 -12.48
C THR A 447 -13.10 16.10 -11.23
N ARG A 448 -14.17 16.20 -10.46
CA ARG A 448 -14.21 16.95 -9.20
C ARG A 448 -13.26 16.38 -8.17
N LEU A 449 -13.21 15.05 -8.00
CA LEU A 449 -12.31 14.40 -7.06
C LEU A 449 -10.83 14.53 -7.48
N LEU A 450 -10.50 14.41 -8.78
CA LEU A 450 -9.15 14.68 -9.27
C LEU A 450 -8.72 16.15 -9.07
N ALA A 451 -9.62 17.10 -9.30
CA ALA A 451 -9.36 18.51 -9.07
C ALA A 451 -9.12 18.81 -7.59
N TRP A 452 -9.86 18.12 -6.70
CA TRP A 452 -9.64 18.22 -5.28
C TRP A 452 -8.24 17.71 -4.89
N LEU A 453 -7.81 16.55 -5.41
CA LEU A 453 -6.46 16.01 -5.17
C LEU A 453 -5.36 16.96 -5.67
N GLU A 454 -5.55 17.57 -6.85
CA GLU A 454 -4.62 18.55 -7.41
C GLU A 454 -4.50 19.80 -6.52
N ALA A 455 -5.61 20.29 -5.99
CA ALA A 455 -5.66 21.50 -5.16
C ALA A 455 -5.05 21.30 -3.76
N HIS A 456 -5.03 20.07 -3.23
CA HIS A 456 -4.57 19.77 -1.88
C HIS A 456 -3.18 19.12 -1.83
N ARG A 457 -2.34 19.37 -2.84
CA ARG A 457 -0.91 19.02 -2.78
C ARG A 457 -0.19 19.88 -1.74
N THR A 458 0.92 19.38 -1.23
CA THR A 458 1.82 20.16 -0.36
C THR A 458 2.45 21.35 -1.10
N ALA A 459 3.11 22.25 -0.39
CA ALA A 459 3.86 23.36 -0.99
C ALA A 459 4.95 22.88 -1.98
N ALA A 460 5.53 21.71 -1.76
CA ALA A 460 6.48 21.07 -2.69
C ALA A 460 5.82 20.30 -3.85
N GLY A 461 4.49 20.32 -3.94
CA GLY A 461 3.71 19.67 -4.99
C GLY A 461 3.47 18.17 -4.78
N ALA A 462 3.82 17.60 -3.63
CA ALA A 462 3.62 16.19 -3.31
C ALA A 462 2.18 15.91 -2.84
N LEU A 463 1.73 14.66 -2.97
CA LEU A 463 0.41 14.20 -2.55
C LEU A 463 0.48 13.68 -1.10
N PRO A 464 -0.17 14.36 -0.13
CA PRO A 464 -0.16 13.91 1.26
C PRO A 464 -1.10 12.71 1.46
N GLU A 465 -0.95 11.99 2.57
CA GLU A 465 -1.89 10.93 2.94
C GLU A 465 -3.29 11.49 3.26
N LYS A 466 -3.34 12.65 3.92
CA LYS A 466 -4.56 13.23 4.47
C LYS A 466 -4.66 14.71 4.18
N VAL A 467 -5.89 15.22 4.25
CA VAL A 467 -6.21 16.65 4.26
C VAL A 467 -7.15 16.91 5.43
N LEU A 468 -6.79 17.86 6.28
CA LEU A 468 -7.57 18.25 7.46
C LEU A 468 -8.83 19.04 7.08
N ALA A 469 -9.73 19.25 8.04
CA ALA A 469 -10.97 19.99 7.82
C ALA A 469 -10.77 21.45 7.38
N ASP A 470 -9.63 22.04 7.69
CA ASP A 470 -9.22 23.39 7.27
C ASP A 470 -8.55 23.42 5.87
N GLY A 471 -8.43 22.28 5.21
CA GLY A 471 -7.77 22.14 3.91
C GLY A 471 -6.25 21.93 3.96
N SER A 472 -5.64 21.95 5.14
CA SER A 472 -4.20 21.74 5.27
C SER A 472 -3.82 20.27 5.06
N PRO A 473 -2.66 19.99 4.39
CA PRO A 473 -2.16 18.64 4.23
C PRO A 473 -1.69 18.04 5.55
N ALA A 474 -1.82 16.73 5.71
CA ALA A 474 -1.40 16.00 6.91
C ALA A 474 -0.92 14.57 6.57
N GLY A 475 -0.24 13.94 7.53
CA GLY A 475 0.41 12.64 7.33
C GLY A 475 1.69 12.77 6.51
N PRO A 476 2.24 11.68 5.98
CA PRO A 476 3.41 11.73 5.11
C PRO A 476 3.04 12.21 3.71
N ALA A 477 4.00 12.82 2.99
CA ALA A 477 3.93 13.13 1.57
C ALA A 477 5.33 12.96 0.93
N PRO A 478 5.39 12.40 -0.29
CA PRO A 478 4.30 11.79 -1.04
C PRO A 478 3.85 10.44 -0.47
N LEU A 479 2.61 10.03 -0.83
CA LEU A 479 2.10 8.69 -0.57
C LEU A 479 2.06 7.88 -1.88
N ALA A 480 2.78 6.77 -1.94
CA ALA A 480 2.92 5.96 -3.16
C ALA A 480 1.58 5.44 -3.69
N TRP A 481 0.69 4.97 -2.81
CA TRP A 481 -0.62 4.47 -3.21
C TRP A 481 -1.49 5.54 -3.86
N THR A 482 -1.51 6.77 -3.33
CA THR A 482 -2.21 7.90 -3.94
C THR A 482 -1.62 8.25 -5.31
N CYS A 483 -0.27 8.28 -5.43
CA CYS A 483 0.40 8.51 -6.70
C CYS A 483 0.02 7.46 -7.75
N ALA A 484 0.02 6.19 -7.38
CA ALA A 484 -0.37 5.09 -8.26
C ALA A 484 -1.83 5.21 -8.73
N LEU A 485 -2.76 5.50 -7.81
CA LEU A 485 -4.18 5.67 -8.15
C LEU A 485 -4.45 6.86 -9.07
N ILE A 486 -3.71 7.96 -8.91
CA ILE A 486 -3.80 9.11 -9.83
C ILE A 486 -3.32 8.74 -11.22
N LEU A 487 -2.21 8.01 -11.35
CA LEU A 487 -1.74 7.53 -12.65
C LEU A 487 -2.78 6.64 -13.33
N LEU A 488 -3.35 5.68 -12.61
CA LEU A 488 -4.40 4.80 -13.12
C LEU A 488 -5.66 5.57 -13.54
N ALA A 489 -6.09 6.55 -12.72
CA ALA A 489 -7.27 7.35 -13.02
C ALA A 489 -7.08 8.28 -14.24
N THR A 490 -5.85 8.76 -14.46
CA THR A 490 -5.54 9.68 -15.56
C THR A 490 -5.10 8.97 -16.84
N ALA A 491 -4.46 7.80 -16.77
CA ALA A 491 -4.08 7.00 -17.94
C ALA A 491 -5.30 6.49 -18.71
N SER A 492 -6.37 6.08 -18.03
CA SER A 492 -7.61 5.60 -18.65
C SER A 492 -8.32 6.66 -19.52
N ARG A 493 -7.91 7.92 -19.45
CA ARG A 493 -8.43 9.02 -20.30
C ARG A 493 -7.59 9.30 -21.55
N ALA A 494 -6.37 8.79 -21.59
CA ALA A 494 -5.48 8.99 -22.75
C ALA A 494 -5.95 8.23 -24.01
N GLU A 495 -6.83 7.23 -23.83
CA GLU A 495 -7.35 6.39 -24.91
C GLU A 495 -8.60 6.92 -25.60
N THR A 496 -9.21 8.00 -25.07
CA THR A 496 -10.39 8.62 -25.70
C THR A 496 -9.94 9.85 -26.49
N PRO A 497 -9.93 9.82 -27.84
CA PRO A 497 -9.68 11.02 -28.63
C PRO A 497 -10.77 12.07 -28.34
N PRO A 498 -10.45 13.36 -28.38
CA PRO A 498 -11.45 14.40 -28.22
C PRO A 498 -12.51 14.27 -29.31
N SER A 499 -13.78 14.18 -28.89
CA SER A 499 -14.98 14.16 -29.75
C SER A 499 -15.16 15.45 -30.52
#